data_f416d02654466a9719909a53a08488aa
#
_entry.id   f416d02654466a9719909a53a08488aa
#
_cell.length_a   1.000
_cell.length_b   1.000
_cell.length_c   1.000
_cell.angle_alpha   90.00
_cell.angle_beta   90.00
_cell.angle_gamma   90.00
#
_symmetry.space_group_name_H-M   'P 1'
#
loop_
_entity.id
_entity.type
_entity.pdbx_description
1 polymer ?
#
loop_
_entity_poly.entity_id
_entity_poly.type
_entity_poly.pdbx_seq_one_letter_code
_entity_poly.pdbx_strand_id
1 'polypeptide(L)'
;MRNVLLTGVGGQGTVLAAKMLAQAAQAKGWQVRTAETIGMAQRGGSVVSHVRMGDGGEEVVAPLVARGTADVIVAFEPAEAARVLSYLAPDGVVVSATTSIQPITAALSPEPYRAEEVIAALSRELNGISGAPTRFVSVDDEAVLTQVGNRKALNTVLLASALKTGHLPLSLDDLRDAVRACVKPRFVDVNLSAIDLVESGA
;
A
#
# COMPACT_ATOMS: atom_id res chain seq x y z
N MET A 1 17.69 -0.05 -6.58
CA MET A 1 16.53 0.87 -6.72
C MET A 1 15.26 0.14 -6.34
N ARG A 2 14.36 0.75 -5.55
CA ARG A 2 13.06 0.18 -5.16
C ARG A 2 11.92 1.00 -5.74
N ASN A 3 10.91 0.31 -6.25
CA ASN A 3 9.73 0.90 -6.86
C ASN A 3 8.49 0.43 -6.11
N VAL A 4 7.72 1.37 -5.58
CA VAL A 4 6.49 1.08 -4.85
C VAL A 4 5.32 1.79 -5.52
N LEU A 5 4.22 1.07 -5.68
CA LEU A 5 2.93 1.62 -6.08
C LEU A 5 1.97 1.54 -4.90
N LEU A 6 1.34 2.66 -4.58
CA LEU A 6 0.25 2.68 -3.63
C LEU A 6 -1.03 3.05 -4.38
N THR A 7 -2.06 2.24 -4.26
CA THR A 7 -3.30 2.43 -5.01
C THR A 7 -4.52 2.32 -4.11
N GLY A 8 -5.55 3.05 -4.45
CA GLY A 8 -6.80 3.05 -3.70
C GLY A 8 -7.81 4.03 -4.27
N VAL A 9 -8.89 4.21 -3.52
CA VAL A 9 -9.95 5.15 -3.83
C VAL A 9 -9.67 6.49 -3.13
N GLY A 10 -9.99 7.59 -3.79
CA GLY A 10 -9.78 8.94 -3.24
C GLY A 10 -10.37 9.09 -1.84
N GLY A 11 -9.54 9.56 -0.91
CA GLY A 11 -9.89 9.72 0.52
C GLY A 11 -9.34 8.64 1.44
N GLN A 12 -8.77 7.54 0.95
CA GLN A 12 -8.19 6.48 1.77
C GLN A 12 -6.79 6.79 2.33
N GLY A 13 -6.13 7.85 1.88
CA GLY A 13 -4.84 8.29 2.43
C GLY A 13 -3.61 7.73 1.72
N THR A 14 -3.75 7.26 0.47
CA THR A 14 -2.64 6.80 -0.38
C THR A 14 -1.51 7.82 -0.48
N VAL A 15 -1.83 9.09 -0.68
CA VAL A 15 -0.84 10.19 -0.77
C VAL A 15 -0.07 10.37 0.54
N LEU A 16 -0.74 10.25 1.70
CA LEU A 16 -0.04 10.33 2.99
C LEU A 16 0.86 9.10 3.20
N ALA A 17 0.42 7.92 2.79
CA ALA A 17 1.25 6.71 2.83
C ALA A 17 2.49 6.85 1.96
N ALA A 18 2.35 7.36 0.73
CA ALA A 18 3.48 7.65 -0.16
C ALA A 18 4.46 8.66 0.47
N LYS A 19 3.93 9.70 1.12
CA LYS A 19 4.75 10.68 1.84
C LYS A 19 5.52 10.05 3.01
N MET A 20 4.88 9.19 3.82
CA MET A 20 5.56 8.50 4.93
C MET A 20 6.66 7.57 4.42
N LEU A 21 6.40 6.81 3.37
CA LEU A 21 7.39 5.92 2.76
C LEU A 21 8.58 6.72 2.20
N ALA A 22 8.31 7.82 1.49
CA ALA A 22 9.34 8.72 0.98
C ALA A 22 10.16 9.34 2.11
N GLN A 23 9.54 9.75 3.21
CA GLN A 23 10.22 10.30 4.38
C GLN A 23 11.14 9.27 5.04
N ALA A 24 10.68 8.02 5.20
CA ALA A 24 11.49 6.94 5.75
C ALA A 24 12.75 6.69 4.90
N ALA A 25 12.60 6.67 3.58
CA ALA A 25 13.72 6.49 2.66
C ALA A 25 14.70 7.69 2.65
N GLN A 26 14.17 8.92 2.69
CA GLN A 26 14.99 10.13 2.76
C GLN A 26 15.79 10.21 4.05
N ALA A 27 15.23 9.76 5.18
CA ALA A 27 15.95 9.71 6.46
C ALA A 27 17.17 8.78 6.41
N LYS A 28 17.18 7.79 5.51
CA LYS A 28 18.35 6.94 5.23
C LYS A 28 19.34 7.55 4.22
N GLY A 29 19.09 8.77 3.76
CA GLY A 29 19.93 9.44 2.76
C GLY A 29 19.68 9.00 1.31
N TRP A 30 18.57 8.26 1.05
CA TRP A 30 18.27 7.81 -0.30
C TRP A 30 17.64 8.91 -1.14
N GLN A 31 17.91 8.87 -2.44
CA GLN A 31 17.15 9.69 -3.39
C GLN A 31 15.74 9.13 -3.56
N VAL A 32 14.74 10.00 -3.52
CA VAL A 32 13.35 9.61 -3.69
C VAL A 32 12.64 10.54 -4.68
N ARG A 33 11.83 9.96 -5.54
CA ARG A 33 10.87 10.67 -6.38
C ARG A 33 9.48 10.09 -6.16
N THR A 34 8.50 10.97 -6.09
CA THR A 34 7.08 10.60 -6.00
C THR A 34 6.28 11.29 -7.08
N ALA A 35 5.21 10.64 -7.51
CA ALA A 35 4.19 11.24 -8.37
C ALA A 35 2.83 10.61 -8.09
N GLU A 36 1.76 11.39 -8.23
CA GLU A 36 0.40 10.92 -8.07
C GLU A 36 -0.34 10.99 -9.41
N THR A 37 -1.03 9.90 -9.74
CA THR A 37 -2.01 9.86 -10.81
C THR A 37 -3.40 9.77 -10.21
N ILE A 38 -4.20 10.79 -10.44
CA ILE A 38 -5.54 10.89 -9.85
C ILE A 38 -6.56 10.81 -10.98
N GLY A 39 -7.52 9.89 -10.84
CA GLY A 39 -8.64 9.77 -11.77
C GLY A 39 -9.52 11.03 -11.77
N MET A 40 -10.20 11.30 -12.89
CA MET A 40 -11.00 12.53 -13.10
C MET A 40 -12.25 12.64 -12.20
N ALA A 41 -12.64 11.58 -11.50
CA ALA A 41 -13.75 11.64 -10.55
C ALA A 41 -13.35 12.39 -9.28
N GLN A 42 -14.08 13.45 -8.94
CA GLN A 42 -13.80 14.28 -7.74
C GLN A 42 -13.91 13.51 -6.43
N ARG A 43 -14.70 12.42 -6.38
CA ARG A 43 -14.86 11.52 -5.23
C ARG A 43 -14.98 10.09 -5.74
N GLY A 44 -14.34 9.15 -5.05
CA GLY A 44 -14.41 7.75 -5.42
C GLY A 44 -13.60 7.38 -6.67
N GLY A 45 -12.76 8.27 -7.20
CA GLY A 45 -11.84 7.98 -8.31
C GLY A 45 -10.62 7.22 -7.84
N SER A 46 -10.03 6.41 -8.74
CA SER A 46 -8.76 5.73 -8.51
C SER A 46 -7.63 6.73 -8.26
N VAL A 47 -6.81 6.48 -7.27
CA VAL A 47 -5.59 7.23 -6.97
C VAL A 47 -4.42 6.26 -6.96
N VAL A 48 -3.38 6.58 -7.74
CA VAL A 48 -2.15 5.80 -7.76
C VAL A 48 -0.99 6.73 -7.42
N SER A 49 -0.29 6.43 -6.31
CA SER A 49 0.93 7.11 -5.91
C SER A 49 2.13 6.23 -6.26
N HIS A 50 3.08 6.80 -6.99
CA HIS A 50 4.34 6.18 -7.34
C HIS A 50 5.41 6.66 -6.37
N VAL A 51 6.19 5.74 -5.82
CA VAL A 51 7.37 6.05 -4.98
C VAL A 51 8.55 5.26 -5.51
N ARG A 52 9.58 5.97 -5.96
CA ARG A 52 10.83 5.37 -6.43
C ARG A 52 11.98 5.81 -5.53
N MET A 53 12.79 4.85 -5.08
CA MET A 53 13.83 5.04 -4.08
C MET A 53 15.16 4.43 -4.57
N GLY A 54 16.23 5.21 -4.51
CA GLY A 54 17.59 4.78 -4.82
C GLY A 54 18.27 4.25 -3.56
N ASP A 55 18.03 3.00 -3.20
CA ASP A 55 18.50 2.35 -1.98
C ASP A 55 19.98 1.95 -1.98
N GLY A 56 20.58 1.87 -3.16
CA GLY A 56 22.01 1.59 -3.37
C GLY A 56 22.82 2.81 -3.84
N GLY A 57 22.28 4.03 -3.70
CA GLY A 57 22.94 5.26 -4.16
C GLY A 57 22.62 5.62 -5.63
N GLU A 58 21.69 4.90 -6.25
CA GLU A 58 21.29 5.19 -7.63
C GLU A 58 20.54 6.52 -7.74
N GLU A 59 20.78 7.23 -8.83
CA GLU A 59 20.01 8.41 -9.17
C GLU A 59 18.61 8.03 -9.65
N VAL A 60 17.58 8.64 -9.02
CA VAL A 60 16.19 8.47 -9.43
C VAL A 60 15.80 9.60 -10.37
N VAL A 61 15.90 9.38 -11.67
CA VAL A 61 15.68 10.42 -12.69
C VAL A 61 14.19 10.68 -12.91
N ALA A 62 13.35 9.63 -12.96
CA ALA A 62 11.93 9.74 -13.28
C ALA A 62 11.05 9.26 -12.12
N PRO A 63 9.90 9.93 -11.82
CA PRO A 63 9.06 9.58 -10.68
C PRO A 63 8.11 8.40 -10.96
N LEU A 64 7.75 8.12 -12.22
CA LEU A 64 6.79 7.09 -12.54
C LEU A 64 7.43 5.69 -12.53
N VAL A 65 6.78 4.77 -11.87
CA VAL A 65 7.11 3.34 -11.92
C VAL A 65 6.67 2.78 -13.27
N ALA A 66 7.55 2.06 -13.94
CA ALA A 66 7.23 1.39 -15.20
C ALA A 66 6.43 0.10 -14.95
N ARG A 67 5.68 -0.37 -15.95
CA ARG A 67 4.99 -1.66 -15.88
C ARG A 67 6.00 -2.80 -15.69
N GLY A 68 5.63 -3.77 -14.86
CA GLY A 68 6.48 -4.93 -14.56
C GLY A 68 7.69 -4.64 -13.67
N THR A 69 7.76 -3.46 -13.00
CA THR A 69 8.93 -3.07 -12.20
C THR A 69 8.62 -2.72 -10.75
N ALA A 70 7.37 -2.80 -10.31
CA ALA A 70 7.01 -2.54 -8.92
C ALA A 70 7.45 -3.69 -8.01
N ASP A 71 8.36 -3.43 -7.09
CA ASP A 71 8.76 -4.40 -6.05
C ASP A 71 7.63 -4.66 -5.06
N VAL A 72 6.85 -3.61 -4.76
CA VAL A 72 5.69 -3.69 -3.85
C VAL A 72 4.53 -2.89 -4.40
N ILE A 73 3.35 -3.49 -4.36
CA ILE A 73 2.07 -2.80 -4.55
C ILE A 73 1.34 -2.80 -3.22
N VAL A 74 0.99 -1.61 -2.70
CA VAL A 74 0.16 -1.44 -1.50
C VAL A 74 -1.21 -0.97 -1.93
N ALA A 75 -2.22 -1.81 -1.78
CA ALA A 75 -3.57 -1.53 -2.22
C ALA A 75 -4.52 -1.31 -1.03
N PHE A 76 -5.18 -0.18 -1.04
CA PHE A 76 -6.16 0.21 -0.03
C PHE A 76 -7.55 -0.36 -0.34
N GLU A 77 -7.69 -0.98 -1.51
CA GLU A 77 -8.93 -1.55 -2.02
C GLU A 77 -8.60 -2.69 -3.01
N PRO A 78 -9.25 -3.87 -2.92
CA PRO A 78 -8.89 -5.03 -3.73
C PRO A 78 -9.02 -4.85 -5.25
N ALA A 79 -10.06 -4.16 -5.74
CA ALA A 79 -10.19 -3.92 -7.19
C ALA A 79 -9.10 -2.99 -7.71
N GLU A 80 -8.64 -2.05 -6.90
CA GLU A 80 -7.51 -1.18 -7.25
C GLU A 80 -6.19 -1.97 -7.32
N ALA A 81 -5.99 -3.00 -6.46
CA ALA A 81 -4.87 -3.93 -6.59
C ALA A 81 -4.88 -4.63 -7.95
N ALA A 82 -6.02 -5.20 -8.34
CA ALA A 82 -6.18 -5.87 -9.64
C ALA A 82 -5.94 -4.92 -10.82
N ARG A 83 -6.39 -3.67 -10.71
CA ARG A 83 -6.25 -2.64 -11.76
C ARG A 83 -4.78 -2.32 -12.09
N VAL A 84 -3.91 -2.32 -11.07
CA VAL A 84 -2.49 -1.98 -11.24
C VAL A 84 -1.58 -3.20 -11.27
N LEU A 85 -2.12 -4.42 -11.31
CA LEU A 85 -1.34 -5.65 -11.25
C LEU A 85 -0.29 -5.74 -12.37
N SER A 86 -0.54 -5.14 -13.53
CA SER A 86 0.43 -5.07 -14.65
C SER A 86 1.72 -4.31 -14.33
N TYR A 87 1.78 -3.60 -13.21
CA TYR A 87 3.00 -2.93 -12.74
C TYR A 87 3.89 -3.84 -11.88
N LEU A 88 3.36 -4.95 -11.35
CA LEU A 88 4.08 -5.83 -10.44
C LEU A 88 5.28 -6.47 -11.15
N ALA A 89 6.44 -6.41 -10.50
CA ALA A 89 7.65 -7.12 -10.94
C ALA A 89 7.47 -8.65 -10.80
N PRO A 90 8.25 -9.48 -11.54
CA PRO A 90 8.18 -10.94 -11.42
C PRO A 90 8.30 -11.45 -9.99
N ASP A 91 9.18 -10.82 -9.18
CA ASP A 91 9.41 -11.18 -7.78
C ASP A 91 8.74 -10.21 -6.79
N GLY A 92 7.87 -9.33 -7.29
CA GLY A 92 7.19 -8.33 -6.47
C GLY A 92 6.04 -8.92 -5.65
N VAL A 93 5.62 -8.19 -4.62
CA VAL A 93 4.53 -8.54 -3.71
C VAL A 93 3.41 -7.51 -3.76
N VAL A 94 2.17 -7.99 -3.65
CA VAL A 94 0.97 -7.17 -3.46
C VAL A 94 0.50 -7.32 -2.01
N VAL A 95 0.31 -6.21 -1.33
CA VAL A 95 -0.32 -6.14 0.00
C VAL A 95 -1.63 -5.37 -0.15
N SER A 96 -2.75 -5.99 0.15
CA SER A 96 -4.08 -5.41 -0.06
C SER A 96 -4.92 -5.45 1.21
N ALA A 97 -5.62 -4.35 1.49
CA ALA A 97 -6.75 -4.36 2.40
C ALA A 97 -7.83 -5.34 1.92
N THR A 98 -8.64 -5.85 2.82
CA THR A 98 -9.80 -6.69 2.49
C THR A 98 -11.09 -5.89 2.36
N THR A 99 -11.17 -4.71 3.00
CA THR A 99 -12.34 -3.83 2.91
C THR A 99 -12.50 -3.25 1.51
N SER A 100 -13.72 -3.36 0.95
CA SER A 100 -14.05 -2.78 -0.35
C SER A 100 -14.73 -1.42 -0.24
N ILE A 101 -14.47 -0.57 -1.23
CA ILE A 101 -15.24 0.65 -1.47
C ILE A 101 -15.91 0.50 -2.83
N GLN A 102 -17.21 0.22 -2.82
CA GLN A 102 -17.95 0.06 -4.09
C GLN A 102 -18.04 1.39 -4.83
N PRO A 103 -17.59 1.47 -6.09
CA PRO A 103 -17.91 2.59 -6.96
C PRO A 103 -19.43 2.68 -7.15
N ILE A 104 -19.97 3.90 -7.27
CA ILE A 104 -21.42 4.12 -7.48
C ILE A 104 -21.93 3.36 -8.70
N THR A 105 -21.13 3.31 -9.76
CA THR A 105 -21.46 2.58 -10.99
C THR A 105 -21.56 1.06 -10.79
N ALA A 106 -20.73 0.49 -9.91
CA ALA A 106 -20.78 -0.92 -9.59
C ALA A 106 -21.97 -1.27 -8.67
N ALA A 107 -22.34 -0.35 -7.77
CA ALA A 107 -23.52 -0.51 -6.90
C ALA A 107 -24.85 -0.52 -7.68
N LEU A 108 -24.86 0.05 -8.87
CA LEU A 108 -26.01 0.07 -9.80
C LEU A 108 -26.00 -1.09 -10.80
N SER A 109 -24.97 -1.93 -10.80
CA SER A 109 -24.87 -3.09 -11.67
C SER A 109 -25.76 -4.24 -11.18
N PRO A 110 -26.36 -5.03 -12.10
CA PRO A 110 -27.04 -6.29 -11.75
C PRO A 110 -26.09 -7.29 -11.06
N GLU A 111 -24.80 -7.22 -11.35
CA GLU A 111 -23.74 -8.01 -10.70
C GLU A 111 -22.86 -7.07 -9.87
N PRO A 112 -23.13 -6.94 -8.57
CA PRO A 112 -22.31 -6.08 -7.70
C PRO A 112 -20.90 -6.64 -7.56
N TYR A 113 -19.92 -5.75 -7.49
CA TYR A 113 -18.54 -6.08 -7.19
C TYR A 113 -18.42 -6.78 -5.82
N ARG A 114 -17.67 -7.87 -5.78
CA ARG A 114 -17.38 -8.63 -4.55
C ARG A 114 -15.88 -8.66 -4.30
N ALA A 115 -15.45 -8.06 -3.20
CA ALA A 115 -14.02 -8.00 -2.82
C ALA A 115 -13.42 -9.40 -2.63
N GLU A 116 -14.18 -10.31 -2.04
CA GLU A 116 -13.74 -11.69 -1.76
C GLU A 116 -13.37 -12.44 -3.05
N GLU A 117 -14.10 -12.23 -4.13
CA GLU A 117 -13.82 -12.86 -5.42
C GLU A 117 -12.52 -12.32 -6.03
N VAL A 118 -12.27 -11.00 -5.91
CA VAL A 118 -11.04 -10.38 -6.38
C VAL A 118 -9.85 -10.83 -5.54
N ILE A 119 -9.98 -10.87 -4.20
CA ILE A 119 -8.94 -11.36 -3.29
C ILE A 119 -8.61 -12.82 -3.61
N ALA A 120 -9.63 -13.68 -3.80
CA ALA A 120 -9.42 -15.08 -4.15
C ALA A 120 -8.72 -15.23 -5.51
N ALA A 121 -9.06 -14.40 -6.50
CA ALA A 121 -8.41 -14.40 -7.80
C ALA A 121 -6.95 -13.96 -7.71
N LEU A 122 -6.65 -12.86 -6.99
CA LEU A 122 -5.27 -12.39 -6.76
C LEU A 122 -4.44 -13.43 -6.01
N SER A 123 -5.00 -14.05 -4.98
CA SER A 123 -4.32 -15.09 -4.22
C SER A 123 -4.00 -16.32 -5.08
N ARG A 124 -4.94 -16.76 -5.90
CA ARG A 124 -4.73 -17.89 -6.83
C ARG A 124 -3.67 -17.59 -7.88
N GLU A 125 -3.70 -16.38 -8.46
CA GLU A 125 -2.74 -15.95 -9.49
C GLU A 125 -1.32 -15.78 -8.94
N LEU A 126 -1.18 -15.17 -7.77
CA LEU A 126 0.12 -14.79 -7.23
C LEU A 126 0.72 -15.82 -6.27
N ASN A 127 -0.12 -16.59 -5.55
CA ASN A 127 0.32 -17.59 -4.57
C ASN A 127 0.03 -19.03 -5.02
N GLY A 128 -0.47 -19.24 -6.24
CA GLY A 128 -0.93 -20.56 -6.71
C GLY A 128 0.17 -21.61 -6.93
N ILE A 129 1.45 -21.26 -6.83
CA ILE A 129 2.57 -22.18 -7.00
C ILE A 129 3.04 -22.66 -5.63
N SER A 130 2.84 -23.95 -5.36
CA SER A 130 3.27 -24.56 -4.09
C SER A 130 4.79 -24.45 -3.92
N GLY A 131 5.22 -23.94 -2.75
CA GLY A 131 6.64 -23.75 -2.41
C GLY A 131 7.27 -22.47 -2.96
N ALA A 132 6.54 -21.66 -3.72
CA ALA A 132 6.99 -20.33 -4.14
C ALA A 132 6.83 -19.32 -2.98
N PRO A 133 7.64 -18.23 -2.97
CA PRO A 133 7.44 -17.13 -2.03
C PRO A 133 6.03 -16.53 -2.14
N THR A 134 5.50 -16.09 -1.02
CA THR A 134 4.20 -15.38 -0.97
C THR A 134 4.31 -14.06 -1.72
N ARG A 135 3.46 -13.87 -2.73
CA ARG A 135 3.42 -12.67 -3.56
C ARG A 135 2.11 -11.87 -3.40
N PHE A 136 1.17 -12.39 -2.64
CA PHE A 136 -0.06 -11.69 -2.28
C PHE A 136 -0.34 -11.87 -0.80
N VAL A 137 -0.49 -10.76 -0.09
CA VAL A 137 -0.84 -10.69 1.32
C VAL A 137 -2.14 -9.89 1.45
N SER A 138 -3.20 -10.54 1.92
CA SER A 138 -4.43 -9.87 2.32
C SER A 138 -4.35 -9.46 3.78
N VAL A 139 -4.68 -8.21 4.08
CA VAL A 139 -4.71 -7.65 5.42
C VAL A 139 -6.15 -7.47 5.84
N ASP A 140 -6.58 -8.16 6.90
CA ASP A 140 -7.88 -7.91 7.55
C ASP A 140 -7.82 -6.55 8.27
N ASP A 141 -7.96 -5.50 7.48
CA ASP A 141 -7.83 -4.13 7.95
C ASP A 141 -8.97 -3.75 8.92
N GLU A 142 -10.15 -4.35 8.80
CA GLU A 142 -11.26 -4.09 9.70
C GLU A 142 -10.98 -4.62 11.11
N ALA A 143 -10.44 -5.83 11.22
CA ALA A 143 -10.04 -6.40 12.50
C ALA A 143 -8.96 -5.57 13.18
N VAL A 144 -7.88 -5.21 12.45
CA VAL A 144 -6.79 -4.38 12.99
C VAL A 144 -7.28 -2.98 13.38
N LEU A 145 -8.05 -2.32 12.52
CA LEU A 145 -8.53 -0.96 12.77
C LEU A 145 -9.57 -0.90 13.90
N THR A 146 -10.30 -1.98 14.15
CA THR A 146 -11.18 -2.11 15.32
C THR A 146 -10.37 -2.12 16.61
N GLN A 147 -9.27 -2.85 16.65
CA GLN A 147 -8.37 -2.88 17.81
C GLN A 147 -7.66 -1.54 18.01
N VAL A 148 -7.20 -0.90 16.94
CA VAL A 148 -6.60 0.45 16.96
C VAL A 148 -7.63 1.52 17.41
N GLY A 149 -8.91 1.29 17.18
CA GLY A 149 -10.00 2.24 17.47
C GLY A 149 -10.05 3.46 16.53
N ASN A 150 -9.35 3.42 15.40
CA ASN A 150 -9.33 4.55 14.46
C ASN A 150 -9.07 4.13 13.02
N ARG A 151 -10.09 4.26 12.17
CA ARG A 151 -9.99 3.93 10.73
C ARG A 151 -8.98 4.78 9.94
N LYS A 152 -8.52 5.91 10.48
CA LYS A 152 -7.52 6.77 9.83
C LYS A 152 -6.10 6.19 9.89
N ALA A 153 -5.88 5.11 10.63
CA ALA A 153 -4.61 4.39 10.68
C ALA A 153 -4.42 3.38 9.54
N LEU A 154 -5.40 3.20 8.64
CA LEU A 154 -5.34 2.23 7.53
C LEU A 154 -4.04 2.32 6.72
N ASN A 155 -3.63 3.54 6.37
CA ASN A 155 -2.40 3.77 5.62
C ASN A 155 -1.15 3.24 6.36
N THR A 156 -1.09 3.41 7.67
CA THR A 156 0.02 2.91 8.50
C THR A 156 -0.03 1.40 8.64
N VAL A 157 -1.23 0.81 8.85
CA VAL A 157 -1.42 -0.65 8.89
C VAL A 157 -0.90 -1.30 7.61
N LEU A 158 -1.30 -0.80 6.44
CA LEU A 158 -0.89 -1.36 5.16
C LEU A 158 0.60 -1.18 4.88
N LEU A 159 1.19 -0.02 5.24
CA LEU A 159 2.64 0.18 5.12
C LEU A 159 3.42 -0.75 6.05
N ALA A 160 3.01 -0.90 7.30
CA ALA A 160 3.66 -1.83 8.24
C ALA A 160 3.59 -3.27 7.71
N SER A 161 2.43 -3.70 7.21
CA SER A 161 2.25 -5.01 6.58
C SER A 161 3.16 -5.19 5.35
N ALA A 162 3.30 -4.14 4.53
CA ALA A 162 4.18 -4.17 3.37
C ALA A 162 5.67 -4.29 3.76
N LEU A 163 6.11 -3.59 4.79
CA LEU A 163 7.48 -3.69 5.29
C LEU A 163 7.77 -5.08 5.87
N LYS A 164 6.81 -5.72 6.55
CA LYS A 164 6.95 -7.09 7.06
C LYS A 164 7.17 -8.14 5.96
N THR A 165 6.83 -7.87 4.72
CA THR A 165 7.12 -8.79 3.61
C THR A 165 8.60 -8.93 3.28
N GLY A 166 9.44 -7.99 3.75
CA GLY A 166 10.89 -7.99 3.50
C GLY A 166 11.30 -7.53 2.09
N HIS A 167 10.37 -7.11 1.24
CA HIS A 167 10.68 -6.65 -0.13
C HIS A 167 11.29 -5.24 -0.18
N LEU A 168 11.15 -4.48 0.92
CA LEU A 168 11.75 -3.15 1.05
C LEU A 168 12.77 -3.14 2.17
N PRO A 169 13.97 -2.56 1.97
CA PRO A 169 15.01 -2.47 3.00
C PRO A 169 14.76 -1.30 3.97
N LEU A 170 13.52 -1.17 4.42
CA LEU A 170 13.04 -0.25 5.45
C LEU A 170 12.48 -1.06 6.61
N SER A 171 12.78 -0.63 7.82
CA SER A 171 12.29 -1.24 9.06
C SER A 171 10.97 -0.63 9.53
N LEU A 172 10.31 -1.28 10.48
CA LEU A 172 9.16 -0.69 11.18
C LEU A 172 9.56 0.54 12.01
N ASP A 173 10.80 0.62 12.49
CA ASP A 173 11.30 1.81 13.20
C ASP A 173 11.47 2.99 12.24
N ASP A 174 11.94 2.77 11.02
CA ASP A 174 11.96 3.81 9.98
C ASP A 174 10.53 4.34 9.70
N LEU A 175 9.53 3.46 9.73
CA LEU A 175 8.13 3.85 9.58
C LEU A 175 7.61 4.62 10.82
N ARG A 176 7.98 4.22 12.04
CA ARG A 176 7.62 4.95 13.27
C ARG A 176 8.15 6.38 13.24
N ASP A 177 9.38 6.58 12.80
CA ASP A 177 9.98 7.90 12.66
C ASP A 177 9.31 8.73 11.56
N ALA A 178 8.97 8.13 10.43
CA ALA A 178 8.21 8.78 9.37
C ALA A 178 6.80 9.18 9.83
N VAL A 179 6.13 8.36 10.64
CA VAL A 179 4.84 8.70 11.26
C VAL A 179 4.99 9.95 12.14
N ARG A 180 5.99 10.02 13.00
CA ARG A 180 6.24 11.20 13.84
C ARG A 180 6.50 12.47 13.02
N ALA A 181 7.17 12.33 11.87
CA ALA A 181 7.50 13.46 10.99
C ALA A 181 6.33 13.92 10.11
N CYS A 182 5.46 13.00 9.66
CA CYS A 182 4.45 13.29 8.62
C CYS A 182 3.03 13.41 9.13
N VAL A 183 2.71 12.76 10.26
CA VAL A 183 1.35 12.68 10.78
C VAL A 183 1.10 13.83 11.75
N LYS A 184 -0.12 14.37 11.75
CA LYS A 184 -0.48 15.43 12.71
C LYS A 184 -0.34 14.93 14.15
N PRO A 185 0.17 15.72 15.11
CA PRO A 185 0.50 15.27 16.48
C PRO A 185 -0.61 14.45 17.14
N ARG A 186 -1.86 14.89 17.02
CA ARG A 186 -3.03 14.22 17.61
C ARG A 186 -3.32 12.78 17.09
N PHE A 187 -2.65 12.37 16.02
CA PHE A 187 -2.82 11.04 15.43
C PHE A 187 -1.54 10.20 15.48
N VAL A 188 -0.44 10.71 16.04
CA VAL A 188 0.83 9.99 16.09
C VAL A 188 0.67 8.71 16.90
N ASP A 189 0.17 8.81 18.13
CA ASP A 189 0.07 7.66 19.04
C ASP A 189 -0.78 6.53 18.47
N VAL A 190 -1.91 6.86 17.83
CA VAL A 190 -2.79 5.86 17.22
C VAL A 190 -2.13 5.17 16.01
N ASN A 191 -1.28 5.88 15.26
CA ASN A 191 -0.53 5.27 14.17
C ASN A 191 0.66 4.44 14.69
N LEU A 192 1.31 4.82 15.76
CA LEU A 192 2.34 3.98 16.40
C LEU A 192 1.74 2.69 16.94
N SER A 193 0.59 2.76 17.64
CA SER A 193 -0.15 1.57 18.10
C SER A 193 -0.55 0.64 16.94
N ALA A 194 -0.88 1.20 15.78
CA ALA A 194 -1.18 0.41 14.59
C ALA A 194 0.05 -0.37 14.08
N ILE A 195 1.25 0.22 14.13
CA ILE A 195 2.50 -0.47 13.79
C ILE A 195 2.74 -1.62 14.77
N ASP A 196 2.59 -1.36 16.08
CA ASP A 196 2.85 -2.35 17.13
C ASP A 196 1.89 -3.56 17.02
N LEU A 197 0.62 -3.33 16.68
CA LEU A 197 -0.34 -4.41 16.41
C LEU A 197 0.06 -5.25 15.20
N VAL A 198 0.44 -4.62 14.09
CA VAL A 198 0.90 -5.34 12.90
C VAL A 198 2.19 -6.10 13.19
N GLU A 199 3.12 -5.54 13.98
CA GLU A 199 4.39 -6.16 14.37
C GLU A 199 4.15 -7.43 15.20
N SER A 200 3.23 -7.38 16.16
CA SER A 200 2.88 -8.52 17.03
C SER A 200 2.13 -9.64 16.30
N GLY A 201 1.64 -9.40 15.08
CA GLY A 201 0.93 -10.42 14.29
C GLY A 201 -0.57 -10.51 14.63
N ALA A 202 -1.13 -9.44 15.17
CA ALA A 202 -2.56 -9.31 15.43
C ALA A 202 -3.35 -9.15 14.13
#